data_21543e642270d9f694d575afbd25ac3e
#
_entry.id   21543e642270d9f694d575afbd25ac3e
#
_cell.length_a   1.000
_cell.length_b   1.000
_cell.length_c   1.000
_cell.angle_alpha   90.00
_cell.angle_beta   90.00
_cell.angle_gamma   90.00
#
_symmetry.space_group_name_H-M   'P 1'
#
loop_
_entity.id
_entity.type
_entity.pdbx_description
1 polymer ?
#
loop_
_entity_poly.entity_id
_entity_poly.type
_entity_poly.pdbx_seq_one_letter_code
_entity_poly.pdbx_strand_id
1 'polypeptide(L)'
;MKKNPSKPARLCAMGAPEAEICKTANALAGLFNRVEIDAPDALLTHGPAPKNVVDALRVLLDVMFPGKISATPVEGAELGVFLIRRLSEAWRLLHREIRRALPYRWIGEAARVEGARPPKVDNLDRETDRILQAFLDTLPGVRRLLVADVQAAYDGDPAALTFAEVLLSYPGLLAIAAHRLAHELYRLRVPIIPRIMSEWIHTKTGTDIHPGARIGRAFFIDHATGVVIGETTEIGDHVKLYQGVTLGARSFALGLDGTPVKHVKRHPTVRDDVIIYAHATILGGETVIGERAIIGSNVFLMESVPADSVVSSNHPELSIREKKRTKKT
;
A
#
# COMPACT_ATOMS: atom_id res chain seq x y z
N MET A 1 35.71 30.70 3.96
CA MET A 1 36.63 29.56 3.78
C MET A 1 35.92 28.55 2.88
N LYS A 2 36.37 28.43 1.62
CA LYS A 2 35.82 27.48 0.64
C LYS A 2 36.26 26.06 1.03
N LYS A 3 35.33 25.15 1.36
CA LYS A 3 35.63 23.74 1.57
C LYS A 3 36.02 23.12 0.22
N ASN A 4 37.27 22.66 0.16
CA ASN A 4 37.87 21.93 -0.95
C ASN A 4 37.13 20.63 -1.15
N PRO A 5 36.58 20.29 -2.34
CA PRO A 5 35.98 18.98 -2.57
C PRO A 5 37.07 17.91 -2.52
N SER A 6 36.88 16.90 -1.70
CA SER A 6 37.76 15.74 -1.59
C SER A 6 37.93 15.10 -2.98
N LYS A 7 39.14 15.04 -3.49
CA LYS A 7 39.49 14.48 -4.82
C LYS A 7 39.16 12.97 -4.86
N PRO A 8 38.37 12.49 -5.85
CA PRO A 8 38.17 11.06 -6.11
C PRO A 8 39.39 10.36 -6.76
N ALA A 9 40.53 11.05 -6.85
CA ALA A 9 41.67 10.65 -7.66
C ALA A 9 42.52 9.49 -7.14
N ARG A 10 42.22 8.85 -6.01
CA ARG A 10 43.03 7.73 -5.46
C ARG A 10 42.43 6.33 -5.64
N LEU A 11 41.18 6.21 -6.10
CA LEU A 11 40.51 4.92 -6.32
C LEU A 11 40.73 4.35 -7.73
N CYS A 12 41.22 5.12 -8.69
CA CYS A 12 41.32 4.72 -10.09
C CYS A 12 42.73 4.22 -10.51
N ALA A 13 43.56 3.77 -9.58
CA ALA A 13 44.91 3.25 -9.86
C ALA A 13 45.02 1.73 -10.00
N MET A 14 43.90 1.05 -10.14
CA MET A 14 43.83 -0.43 -10.21
C MET A 14 43.39 -0.88 -11.62
N GLY A 15 43.61 -2.11 -12.02
CA GLY A 15 43.58 -2.72 -13.36
C GLY A 15 42.41 -2.38 -14.32
N ALA A 16 42.42 -2.90 -15.52
CA ALA A 16 41.54 -2.49 -16.62
C ALA A 16 40.03 -2.47 -16.31
N PRO A 17 39.43 -3.39 -15.52
CA PRO A 17 38.00 -3.33 -15.16
C PRO A 17 37.67 -2.12 -14.27
N GLU A 18 38.57 -1.76 -13.37
CA GLU A 18 38.38 -0.65 -12.43
C GLU A 18 38.46 0.72 -13.10
N ALA A 19 39.26 0.85 -14.15
CA ALA A 19 39.33 2.07 -14.94
C ALA A 19 38.00 2.37 -15.66
N GLU A 20 37.34 1.36 -16.23
CA GLU A 20 36.02 1.51 -16.85
C GLU A 20 34.92 1.78 -15.81
N ILE A 21 34.98 1.14 -14.65
CA ILE A 21 34.07 1.41 -13.52
C ILE A 21 34.20 2.87 -13.08
N CYS A 22 35.43 3.37 -12.90
CA CYS A 22 35.69 4.75 -12.52
C CYS A 22 35.20 5.75 -13.59
N LYS A 23 35.40 5.47 -14.86
CA LYS A 23 34.92 6.29 -15.97
C LYS A 23 33.39 6.36 -15.96
N THR A 24 32.72 5.22 -15.80
CA THR A 24 31.27 5.15 -15.71
C THR A 24 30.73 5.85 -14.46
N ALA A 25 31.37 5.66 -13.30
CA ALA A 25 30.99 6.32 -12.06
C ALA A 25 31.12 7.85 -12.16
N ASN A 26 32.19 8.36 -12.77
CA ASN A 26 32.38 9.79 -13.00
C ASN A 26 31.36 10.38 -13.99
N ALA A 27 31.03 9.63 -15.06
CA ALA A 27 29.98 10.03 -16.00
C ALA A 27 28.60 10.07 -15.29
N LEU A 28 28.26 9.05 -14.50
CA LEU A 28 27.03 9.02 -13.70
C LEU A 28 26.99 10.16 -12.67
N ALA A 29 28.09 10.40 -11.94
CA ALA A 29 28.17 11.50 -10.98
C ALA A 29 27.94 12.87 -11.65
N GLY A 30 28.47 13.04 -12.89
CA GLY A 30 28.22 14.24 -13.69
C GLY A 30 26.77 14.40 -14.11
N LEU A 31 26.06 13.30 -14.34
CA LEU A 31 24.61 13.30 -14.61
C LEU A 31 23.80 13.60 -13.35
N PHE A 32 24.13 12.99 -12.21
CA PHE A 32 23.47 13.29 -10.93
C PHE A 32 23.53 14.77 -10.54
N ASN A 33 24.60 15.45 -10.91
CA ASN A 33 24.73 16.90 -10.68
C ASN A 33 23.97 17.77 -11.70
N ARG A 34 23.40 17.17 -12.77
CA ARG A 34 22.66 17.86 -13.84
C ARG A 34 21.20 17.41 -13.91
N VAL A 35 20.74 16.63 -12.94
CA VAL A 35 19.37 16.08 -13.00
C VAL A 35 18.38 17.23 -12.89
N GLU A 36 17.67 17.48 -13.99
CA GLU A 36 16.55 18.41 -14.16
C GLU A 36 15.25 17.93 -13.46
N ILE A 37 15.35 17.03 -12.48
CA ILE A 37 14.24 16.76 -11.60
C ILE A 37 14.24 17.89 -10.57
N ASP A 38 13.17 18.65 -10.55
CA ASP A 38 12.92 19.79 -9.65
C ASP A 38 12.73 19.30 -8.19
N ALA A 39 13.74 18.57 -7.69
CA ALA A 39 13.81 18.05 -6.34
C ALA A 39 15.05 18.65 -5.65
N PRO A 40 14.90 19.28 -4.49
CA PRO A 40 16.03 19.77 -3.72
C PRO A 40 17.05 18.66 -3.49
N ASP A 41 18.33 18.89 -3.82
CA ASP A 41 19.45 17.92 -3.74
C ASP A 41 19.53 17.15 -2.41
N ALA A 42 19.13 17.78 -1.31
CA ALA A 42 19.08 17.17 0.02
C ALA A 42 18.11 15.99 0.13
N LEU A 43 17.12 15.89 -0.77
CA LEU A 43 16.06 14.87 -0.71
C LEU A 43 16.46 13.58 -1.40
N LEU A 44 17.27 13.65 -2.45
CA LEU A 44 17.74 12.48 -3.17
C LEU A 44 18.71 11.62 -2.33
N THR A 45 19.40 12.24 -1.35
CA THR A 45 20.43 11.59 -0.55
C THR A 45 20.00 11.15 0.85
N HIS A 46 18.87 11.66 1.39
CA HIS A 46 18.50 11.50 2.80
C HIS A 46 17.04 11.06 3.03
N GLY A 47 16.36 10.58 2.02
CA GLY A 47 14.98 10.05 2.13
C GLY A 47 14.84 8.83 3.05
N PRO A 48 13.62 8.39 3.34
CA PRO A 48 13.38 7.18 4.11
C PRO A 48 13.95 5.97 3.36
N ALA A 49 14.59 5.05 4.10
CA ALA A 49 15.14 3.82 3.53
C ALA A 49 14.04 2.77 3.40
N PRO A 50 13.67 2.31 2.18
CA PRO A 50 12.58 1.36 1.99
C PRO A 50 12.73 0.07 2.82
N LYS A 51 13.97 -0.45 2.93
CA LYS A 51 14.25 -1.62 3.76
C LYS A 51 13.82 -1.45 5.21
N ASN A 52 14.14 -0.31 5.83
CA ASN A 52 13.82 -0.06 7.24
C ASN A 52 12.30 0.12 7.45
N VAL A 53 11.62 0.72 6.48
CA VAL A 53 10.13 0.85 6.47
C VAL A 53 9.50 -0.54 6.42
N VAL A 54 10.00 -1.42 5.57
CA VAL A 54 9.55 -2.81 5.47
C VAL A 54 9.82 -3.59 6.76
N ASP A 55 11.00 -3.40 7.37
CA ASP A 55 11.33 -4.04 8.64
C ASP A 55 10.37 -3.56 9.75
N ALA A 56 10.05 -2.25 9.79
CA ALA A 56 9.04 -1.72 10.72
C ALA A 56 7.64 -2.31 10.48
N LEU A 57 7.21 -2.45 9.23
CA LEU A 57 5.94 -3.08 8.90
C LEU A 57 5.89 -4.54 9.37
N ARG A 58 6.95 -5.32 9.17
CA ARG A 58 7.03 -6.69 9.66
C ARG A 58 6.91 -6.78 11.18
N VAL A 59 7.57 -5.88 11.89
CA VAL A 59 7.46 -5.80 13.35
C VAL A 59 6.03 -5.45 13.77
N LEU A 60 5.37 -4.51 13.09
CA LEU A 60 3.98 -4.14 13.37
C LEU A 60 3.00 -5.28 13.06
N LEU A 61 3.20 -6.01 11.97
CA LEU A 61 2.40 -7.20 11.65
C LEU A 61 2.55 -8.28 12.73
N ASP A 62 3.75 -8.43 13.30
CA ASP A 62 3.99 -9.35 14.41
C ASP A 62 3.34 -8.89 15.72
N VAL A 63 3.23 -7.56 15.94
CA VAL A 63 2.40 -6.98 17.02
C VAL A 63 0.92 -7.29 16.82
N MET A 64 0.44 -7.20 15.58
CA MET A 64 -0.97 -7.48 15.26
C MET A 64 -1.30 -8.98 15.45
N PHE A 65 -0.39 -9.88 15.16
CA PHE A 65 -0.57 -11.33 15.23
C PHE A 65 0.63 -12.00 15.94
N PRO A 66 0.76 -11.85 17.27
CA PRO A 66 1.90 -12.34 18.02
C PRO A 66 2.19 -13.84 17.80
N GLY A 67 3.44 -14.16 17.47
CA GLY A 67 3.89 -15.54 17.25
C GLY A 67 3.37 -16.20 15.97
N LYS A 68 2.68 -15.45 15.08
CA LYS A 68 2.15 -15.98 13.81
C LYS A 68 2.99 -15.55 12.60
N ILE A 69 3.63 -14.40 12.66
CA ILE A 69 4.46 -13.86 11.57
C ILE A 69 5.95 -14.07 11.88
N SER A 70 6.36 -13.87 13.13
CA SER A 70 7.68 -14.32 13.63
C SER A 70 7.58 -15.73 14.19
N ALA A 71 8.57 -16.55 13.92
CA ALA A 71 8.64 -17.94 14.42
C ALA A 71 8.86 -18.04 15.95
N THR A 72 8.72 -16.93 16.68
CA THR A 72 8.91 -16.91 18.13
C THR A 72 7.57 -17.22 18.82
N PRO A 73 7.41 -18.36 19.47
CA PRO A 73 6.22 -18.66 20.26
C PRO A 73 6.04 -17.60 21.36
N VAL A 74 4.82 -17.15 21.57
CA VAL A 74 4.48 -16.20 22.63
C VAL A 74 3.42 -16.83 23.52
N GLU A 75 3.77 -17.14 24.76
CA GLU A 75 2.86 -17.68 25.76
C GLU A 75 2.24 -16.57 26.63
N GLY A 76 1.03 -16.82 27.15
CA GLY A 76 0.15 -15.80 27.73
C GLY A 76 0.81 -14.84 28.72
N ALA A 77 1.64 -15.32 29.66
CA ALA A 77 2.32 -14.47 30.65
C ALA A 77 3.42 -13.58 30.04
N GLU A 78 3.96 -13.93 28.88
CA GLU A 78 5.02 -13.19 28.20
C GLU A 78 4.51 -12.18 27.17
N LEU A 79 3.23 -12.21 26.85
CA LEU A 79 2.64 -11.37 25.80
C LEU A 79 2.92 -9.87 26.03
N GLY A 80 2.79 -9.41 27.27
CA GLY A 80 3.04 -7.99 27.62
C GLY A 80 4.49 -7.58 27.34
N VAL A 81 5.44 -8.42 27.72
CA VAL A 81 6.86 -8.18 27.50
C VAL A 81 7.19 -8.23 26.01
N PHE A 82 6.64 -9.19 25.28
CA PHE A 82 6.77 -9.30 23.85
C PHE A 82 6.27 -8.02 23.14
N LEU A 83 5.05 -7.57 23.46
CA LEU A 83 4.47 -6.37 22.85
C LEU A 83 5.29 -5.12 23.15
N ILE A 84 5.75 -4.92 24.39
CA ILE A 84 6.62 -3.79 24.75
C ILE A 84 7.90 -3.81 23.91
N ARG A 85 8.54 -4.96 23.76
CA ARG A 85 9.77 -5.11 22.99
C ARG A 85 9.54 -4.79 21.51
N ARG A 86 8.49 -5.37 20.90
CA ARG A 86 8.19 -5.16 19.48
C ARG A 86 7.73 -3.74 19.19
N LEU A 87 6.89 -3.15 20.03
CA LEU A 87 6.49 -1.75 19.87
C LEU A 87 7.66 -0.79 20.02
N SER A 88 8.59 -1.05 20.95
CA SER A 88 9.82 -0.25 21.09
C SER A 88 10.73 -0.37 19.86
N GLU A 89 10.78 -1.55 19.24
CA GLU A 89 11.51 -1.76 17.99
C GLU A 89 10.86 -1.01 16.82
N ALA A 90 9.53 -1.14 16.66
CA ALA A 90 8.77 -0.42 15.64
C ALA A 90 8.92 1.09 15.79
N TRP A 91 8.83 1.61 17.03
CA TRP A 91 9.06 3.02 17.33
C TRP A 91 10.40 3.51 16.81
N ARG A 92 11.50 2.83 17.18
CA ARG A 92 12.87 3.23 16.76
C ARG A 92 13.05 3.23 15.25
N LEU A 93 12.48 2.22 14.54
CA LEU A 93 12.55 2.15 13.09
C LEU A 93 11.73 3.27 12.45
N LEU A 94 10.47 3.43 12.85
CA LEU A 94 9.58 4.44 12.29
C LEU A 94 10.01 5.85 12.62
N HIS A 95 10.50 6.13 13.83
CA HIS A 95 10.96 7.46 14.22
C HIS A 95 12.01 7.98 13.24
N ARG A 96 13.03 7.18 12.99
CA ARG A 96 14.08 7.54 12.05
C ARG A 96 13.56 7.78 10.63
N GLU A 97 12.70 6.92 10.15
CA GLU A 97 12.22 6.98 8.76
C GLU A 97 11.14 8.06 8.58
N ILE A 98 10.24 8.26 9.54
CA ILE A 98 9.27 9.38 9.50
C ILE A 98 10.00 10.72 9.54
N ARG A 99 10.98 10.87 10.42
CA ARG A 99 11.79 12.09 10.47
C ARG A 99 12.47 12.43 9.13
N ARG A 100 12.93 11.41 8.40
CA ARG A 100 13.48 11.54 7.04
C ARG A 100 12.42 11.82 5.99
N ALA A 101 11.21 11.33 6.18
CA ALA A 101 10.12 11.51 5.23
C ALA A 101 9.44 12.88 5.36
N LEU A 102 9.35 13.46 6.55
CA LEU A 102 8.61 14.70 6.81
C LEU A 102 8.97 15.88 5.89
N PRO A 103 10.23 16.11 5.50
CA PRO A 103 10.55 17.17 4.55
C PRO A 103 9.80 17.07 3.22
N TYR A 104 9.47 15.85 2.77
CA TYR A 104 8.71 15.63 1.53
C TYR A 104 7.24 16.09 1.60
N ARG A 105 6.66 16.19 2.80
CA ARG A 105 5.33 16.79 2.99
C ARG A 105 5.35 18.25 2.56
N TRP A 106 6.40 18.97 2.95
CA TRP A 106 6.55 20.40 2.68
C TRP A 106 6.78 20.69 1.19
N ILE A 107 7.47 19.83 0.48
CA ILE A 107 7.66 19.99 -0.97
C ILE A 107 6.33 19.91 -1.70
N GLY A 108 5.49 18.94 -1.35
CA GLY A 108 4.14 18.81 -1.89
C GLY A 108 3.22 19.98 -1.52
N GLU A 109 3.42 20.62 -0.37
CA GLU A 109 2.66 21.78 0.11
C GLU A 109 3.27 23.11 -0.39
N ALA A 110 4.60 23.25 -0.42
CA ALA A 110 5.31 24.42 -0.92
C ALA A 110 5.11 24.65 -2.41
N ALA A 111 4.97 23.58 -3.19
CA ALA A 111 4.57 23.68 -4.60
C ALA A 111 3.21 24.37 -4.80
N ARG A 112 2.43 24.58 -3.73
CA ARG A 112 1.13 25.25 -3.74
C ARG A 112 1.12 26.65 -3.15
N VAL A 113 2.17 27.03 -2.42
CA VAL A 113 2.25 28.31 -1.70
C VAL A 113 3.62 28.92 -1.97
N GLU A 114 3.64 29.97 -2.77
CA GLU A 114 4.86 30.74 -3.08
C GLU A 114 5.46 31.29 -1.78
N GLY A 115 6.72 30.96 -1.49
CA GLY A 115 7.45 31.43 -0.29
C GLY A 115 7.37 30.50 0.94
N ALA A 116 6.75 29.33 0.87
CA ALA A 116 6.76 28.36 1.97
C ALA A 116 8.19 27.85 2.25
N ARG A 117 8.64 27.94 3.50
CA ARG A 117 9.96 27.48 3.94
C ARG A 117 9.86 26.14 4.66
N PRO A 118 10.81 25.20 4.47
CA PRO A 118 10.84 23.98 5.25
C PRO A 118 10.99 24.26 6.75
N PRO A 119 10.40 23.45 7.64
CA PRO A 119 10.51 23.64 9.08
C PRO A 119 11.95 23.50 9.57
N LYS A 120 12.25 24.17 10.69
CA LYS A 120 13.55 24.00 11.37
C LYS A 120 13.67 22.57 11.92
N VAL A 121 14.90 22.07 11.97
CA VAL A 121 15.25 20.70 12.42
C VAL A 121 14.66 20.36 13.80
N ASP A 122 14.65 21.30 14.74
CA ASP A 122 14.13 21.11 16.10
C ASP A 122 12.62 20.80 16.14
N ASN A 123 11.88 21.18 15.09
CA ASN A 123 10.45 20.88 14.98
C ASN A 123 10.19 19.47 14.42
N LEU A 124 11.16 18.88 13.69
CA LEU A 124 10.98 17.56 13.07
C LEU A 124 10.92 16.42 14.10
N ASP A 125 11.75 16.46 15.13
CA ASP A 125 11.75 15.42 16.17
C ASP A 125 10.43 15.47 16.98
N ARG A 126 10.00 16.65 17.40
CA ARG A 126 8.72 16.84 18.10
C ARG A 126 7.51 16.41 17.25
N GLU A 127 7.51 16.77 15.97
CA GLU A 127 6.42 16.37 15.06
C GLU A 127 6.45 14.85 14.82
N THR A 128 7.63 14.25 14.72
CA THR A 128 7.78 12.79 14.61
C THR A 128 7.23 12.08 15.84
N ASP A 129 7.60 12.54 17.04
CA ASP A 129 7.09 11.98 18.30
C ASP A 129 5.57 12.10 18.40
N ARG A 130 5.00 13.26 18.04
CA ARG A 130 3.55 13.49 18.02
C ARG A 130 2.84 12.53 17.06
N ILE A 131 3.38 12.33 15.87
CA ILE A 131 2.84 11.41 14.87
C ILE A 131 2.90 9.97 15.38
N LEU A 132 4.02 9.55 15.93
CA LEU A 132 4.19 8.19 16.45
C LEU A 132 3.28 7.90 17.64
N GLN A 133 3.13 8.85 18.58
CA GLN A 133 2.18 8.70 19.68
C GLN A 133 0.76 8.51 19.13
N ALA A 134 0.32 9.40 18.23
CA ALA A 134 -0.99 9.30 17.61
C ALA A 134 -1.17 7.97 16.84
N PHE A 135 -0.12 7.49 16.16
CA PHE A 135 -0.14 6.20 15.49
C PHE A 135 -0.29 5.03 16.47
N LEU A 136 0.47 5.00 17.56
CA LEU A 136 0.35 3.95 18.59
C LEU A 136 -1.05 3.90 19.20
N ASP A 137 -1.67 5.05 19.40
CA ASP A 137 -3.04 5.14 19.94
C ASP A 137 -4.09 4.51 19.01
N THR A 138 -3.80 4.37 17.69
CA THR A 138 -4.70 3.70 16.73
C THR A 138 -4.59 2.17 16.75
N LEU A 139 -3.45 1.61 17.18
CA LEU A 139 -3.15 0.18 17.02
C LEU A 139 -4.18 -0.76 17.69
N PRO A 140 -4.75 -0.47 18.88
CA PRO A 140 -5.82 -1.28 19.43
C PRO A 140 -7.07 -1.31 18.53
N GLY A 141 -7.38 -0.19 17.85
CA GLY A 141 -8.45 -0.11 16.85
C GLY A 141 -8.17 -0.98 15.63
N VAL A 142 -6.97 -0.86 15.08
CA VAL A 142 -6.50 -1.69 13.96
C VAL A 142 -6.59 -3.17 14.31
N ARG A 143 -6.17 -3.58 15.52
CA ARG A 143 -6.28 -4.98 15.96
C ARG A 143 -7.72 -5.47 15.99
N ARG A 144 -8.69 -4.66 16.45
CA ARG A 144 -10.12 -5.02 16.44
C ARG A 144 -10.66 -5.23 15.03
N LEU A 145 -10.28 -4.35 14.08
CA LEU A 145 -10.65 -4.51 12.66
C LEU A 145 -10.08 -5.80 12.09
N LEU A 146 -8.80 -6.09 12.35
CA LEU A 146 -8.15 -7.31 11.86
C LEU A 146 -8.75 -8.60 12.42
N VAL A 147 -9.23 -8.60 13.67
CA VAL A 147 -9.96 -9.75 14.23
C VAL A 147 -11.27 -9.98 13.44
N ALA A 148 -11.98 -8.90 13.10
CA ALA A 148 -13.20 -9.00 12.29
C ALA A 148 -12.90 -9.47 10.85
N ASP A 149 -11.76 -9.04 10.26
CA ASP A 149 -11.35 -9.49 8.92
C ASP A 149 -10.98 -10.98 8.91
N VAL A 150 -10.32 -11.47 9.97
CA VAL A 150 -10.04 -12.91 10.14
C VAL A 150 -11.33 -13.71 10.25
N GLN A 151 -12.29 -13.22 11.03
CA GLN A 151 -13.61 -13.86 11.16
C GLN A 151 -14.33 -13.91 9.81
N ALA A 152 -14.36 -12.78 9.09
CA ALA A 152 -15.00 -12.71 7.77
C ALA A 152 -14.36 -13.66 6.75
N ALA A 153 -13.04 -13.83 6.78
CA ALA A 153 -12.34 -14.77 5.92
C ALA A 153 -12.67 -16.22 6.28
N TYR A 154 -12.74 -16.54 7.57
CA TYR A 154 -13.12 -17.88 8.05
C TYR A 154 -14.55 -18.23 7.69
N ASP A 155 -15.49 -17.31 7.89
CA ASP A 155 -16.92 -17.52 7.60
C ASP A 155 -17.21 -17.49 6.08
N GLY A 156 -16.41 -16.74 5.33
CA GLY A 156 -16.61 -16.49 3.91
C GLY A 156 -15.97 -17.53 2.98
N ASP A 157 -15.07 -18.38 3.48
CA ASP A 157 -14.41 -19.42 2.69
C ASP A 157 -14.74 -20.83 3.25
N PRO A 158 -15.56 -21.62 2.56
CA PRO A 158 -15.89 -22.98 3.00
C PRO A 158 -14.69 -23.94 3.06
N ALA A 159 -13.54 -23.58 2.47
CA ALA A 159 -12.31 -24.36 2.55
C ALA A 159 -11.49 -24.06 3.81
N ALA A 160 -11.77 -22.98 4.52
CA ALA A 160 -11.09 -22.60 5.75
C ALA A 160 -11.52 -23.51 6.92
N LEU A 161 -10.65 -24.42 7.34
CA LEU A 161 -10.94 -25.34 8.44
C LEU A 161 -10.64 -24.75 9.83
N THR A 162 -9.71 -23.80 9.91
CA THR A 162 -9.30 -23.19 11.17
C THR A 162 -8.92 -21.71 11.00
N PHE A 163 -9.08 -20.93 12.07
CA PHE A 163 -8.54 -19.55 12.10
C PHE A 163 -7.02 -19.49 11.91
N ALA A 164 -6.30 -20.54 12.34
CA ALA A 164 -4.86 -20.62 12.15
C ALA A 164 -4.47 -20.70 10.66
N GLU A 165 -5.24 -21.43 9.88
CA GLU A 165 -5.07 -21.53 8.43
C GLU A 165 -5.24 -20.15 7.76
N VAL A 166 -6.32 -19.44 8.08
CA VAL A 166 -6.54 -18.07 7.59
C VAL A 166 -5.39 -17.15 7.96
N LEU A 167 -4.93 -17.18 9.23
CA LEU A 167 -3.86 -16.33 9.73
C LEU A 167 -2.49 -16.59 9.10
N LEU A 168 -2.21 -17.85 8.75
CA LEU A 168 -0.87 -18.28 8.33
C LEU A 168 -0.72 -18.36 6.80
N SER A 169 -1.82 -18.49 6.05
CA SER A 169 -1.74 -18.80 4.63
C SER A 169 -2.47 -17.82 3.71
N TYR A 170 -3.44 -17.03 4.20
CA TYR A 170 -4.26 -16.19 3.31
C TYR A 170 -3.54 -14.89 2.91
N PRO A 171 -3.19 -14.71 1.62
CA PRO A 171 -2.54 -13.50 1.16
C PRO A 171 -3.44 -12.27 1.29
N GLY A 172 -4.77 -12.42 1.15
CA GLY A 172 -5.73 -11.33 1.32
C GLY A 172 -5.71 -10.75 2.74
N LEU A 173 -5.59 -11.61 3.77
CA LEU A 173 -5.48 -11.15 5.16
C LEU A 173 -4.17 -10.39 5.38
N LEU A 174 -3.07 -10.86 4.81
CA LEU A 174 -1.79 -10.16 4.91
C LEU A 174 -1.83 -8.80 4.22
N ALA A 175 -2.50 -8.71 3.06
CA ALA A 175 -2.67 -7.47 2.31
C ALA A 175 -3.47 -6.43 3.10
N ILE A 176 -4.64 -6.82 3.66
CA ILE A 176 -5.47 -5.90 4.43
C ILE A 176 -4.79 -5.50 5.76
N ALA A 177 -4.03 -6.40 6.40
CA ALA A 177 -3.31 -6.08 7.62
C ALA A 177 -2.25 -4.99 7.39
N ALA A 178 -1.47 -5.11 6.32
CA ALA A 178 -0.51 -4.08 5.93
C ALA A 178 -1.20 -2.77 5.53
N HIS A 179 -2.31 -2.85 4.78
CA HIS A 179 -3.10 -1.68 4.41
C HIS A 179 -3.60 -0.92 5.63
N ARG A 180 -4.23 -1.58 6.62
CA ARG A 180 -4.77 -0.91 7.81
C ARG A 180 -3.69 -0.16 8.58
N LEU A 181 -2.49 -0.73 8.71
CA LEU A 181 -1.34 -0.06 9.33
C LEU A 181 -0.84 1.13 8.49
N ALA A 182 -0.70 0.96 7.19
CA ALA A 182 -0.29 2.01 6.27
C ALA A 182 -1.32 3.14 6.19
N HIS A 183 -2.61 2.82 6.25
CA HIS A 183 -3.71 3.77 6.24
C HIS A 183 -3.66 4.74 7.43
N GLU A 184 -3.36 4.26 8.64
CA GLU A 184 -3.24 5.13 9.81
C GLU A 184 -2.08 6.13 9.66
N LEU A 185 -0.93 5.71 9.13
CA LEU A 185 0.16 6.63 8.82
C LEU A 185 -0.20 7.61 7.69
N TYR A 186 -0.98 7.15 6.70
CA TYR A 186 -1.50 8.02 5.63
C TYR A 186 -2.45 9.09 6.19
N ARG A 187 -3.37 8.73 7.09
CA ARG A 187 -4.27 9.67 7.78
C ARG A 187 -3.51 10.71 8.60
N LEU A 188 -2.40 10.32 9.21
CA LEU A 188 -1.48 11.21 9.92
C LEU A 188 -0.59 12.04 8.97
N ARG A 189 -0.85 11.97 7.66
CA ARG A 189 -0.11 12.70 6.62
C ARG A 189 1.39 12.42 6.61
N VAL A 190 1.80 11.21 6.97
CA VAL A 190 3.18 10.76 6.79
C VAL A 190 3.44 10.56 5.30
N PRO A 191 4.39 11.29 4.69
CA PRO A 191 4.64 11.14 3.27
C PRO A 191 5.45 9.88 2.97
N ILE A 192 5.31 9.31 1.77
CA ILE A 192 6.13 8.23 1.18
C ILE A 192 6.00 6.91 1.92
N ILE A 193 6.16 6.86 3.26
CA ILE A 193 6.20 5.63 4.07
C ILE A 193 4.96 4.74 3.87
N PRO A 194 3.71 5.24 3.93
CA PRO A 194 2.54 4.41 3.66
C PRO A 194 2.56 3.77 2.27
N ARG A 195 3.08 4.50 1.28
CA ARG A 195 3.21 3.97 -0.08
C ARG A 195 4.28 2.88 -0.19
N ILE A 196 5.43 3.05 0.48
CA ILE A 196 6.46 1.99 0.53
C ILE A 196 5.88 0.71 1.15
N MET A 197 5.07 0.82 2.22
CA MET A 197 4.40 -0.33 2.84
C MET A 197 3.44 -1.01 1.86
N SER A 198 2.63 -0.22 1.16
CA SER A 198 1.66 -0.70 0.17
C SER A 198 2.33 -1.42 -0.99
N GLU A 199 3.35 -0.82 -1.59
CA GLU A 199 4.08 -1.43 -2.71
C GLU A 199 4.82 -2.72 -2.31
N TRP A 200 5.35 -2.76 -1.09
CA TRP A 200 5.98 -3.98 -0.61
C TRP A 200 4.98 -5.12 -0.47
N ILE A 201 3.81 -4.88 0.12
CA ILE A 201 2.80 -5.93 0.27
C ILE A 201 2.19 -6.34 -1.07
N HIS A 202 2.04 -5.39 -2.00
CA HIS A 202 1.64 -5.67 -3.38
C HIS A 202 2.60 -6.69 -4.03
N THR A 203 3.92 -6.51 -3.88
CA THR A 203 4.91 -7.48 -4.41
C THR A 203 4.81 -8.87 -3.77
N LYS A 204 4.23 -8.99 -2.58
CA LYS A 204 4.12 -10.25 -1.83
C LYS A 204 2.82 -10.99 -2.10
N THR A 205 1.75 -10.27 -2.30
CA THR A 205 0.38 -10.82 -2.37
C THR A 205 -0.27 -10.69 -3.74
N GLY A 206 0.28 -9.85 -4.62
CA GLY A 206 -0.36 -9.47 -5.87
C GLY A 206 -1.58 -8.57 -5.68
N THR A 207 -1.79 -8.00 -4.49
CA THR A 207 -2.92 -7.13 -4.15
C THR A 207 -2.45 -5.69 -3.99
N ASP A 208 -2.90 -4.79 -4.85
CA ASP A 208 -2.59 -3.36 -4.81
C ASP A 208 -3.71 -2.59 -4.09
N ILE A 209 -3.47 -2.20 -2.84
CA ILE A 209 -4.38 -1.33 -2.09
C ILE A 209 -3.67 -0.02 -1.79
N HIS A 210 -4.16 1.08 -2.36
CA HIS A 210 -3.61 2.39 -2.04
C HIS A 210 -3.86 2.75 -0.57
N PRO A 211 -2.88 3.26 0.18
CA PRO A 211 -3.04 3.53 1.61
C PRO A 211 -4.11 4.59 1.93
N GLY A 212 -4.55 5.37 0.93
CA GLY A 212 -5.65 6.33 1.06
C GLY A 212 -7.04 5.72 1.01
N ALA A 213 -7.21 4.49 0.53
CA ALA A 213 -8.50 3.81 0.48
C ALA A 213 -9.09 3.65 1.88
N ARG A 214 -10.39 3.88 2.02
CA ARG A 214 -11.13 3.69 3.28
C ARG A 214 -11.87 2.36 3.23
N ILE A 215 -11.55 1.46 4.15
CA ILE A 215 -12.10 0.10 4.17
C ILE A 215 -12.73 -0.17 5.53
N GLY A 216 -14.00 -0.51 5.53
CA GLY A 216 -14.79 -0.83 6.69
C GLY A 216 -14.35 -2.11 7.40
N ARG A 217 -15.21 -2.61 8.28
CA ARG A 217 -14.99 -3.77 9.13
C ARG A 217 -15.34 -5.07 8.40
N ALA A 218 -14.75 -6.19 8.83
CA ALA A 218 -15.04 -7.52 8.31
C ALA A 218 -14.86 -7.63 6.79
N PHE A 219 -13.78 -7.04 6.29
CA PHE A 219 -13.44 -7.05 4.88
C PHE A 219 -12.67 -8.31 4.52
N PHE A 220 -13.11 -9.00 3.47
CA PHE A 220 -12.47 -10.23 3.01
C PHE A 220 -12.09 -10.17 1.52
N ILE A 221 -10.84 -10.46 1.22
CA ILE A 221 -10.34 -10.67 -0.16
C ILE A 221 -9.98 -12.13 -0.32
N ASP A 222 -10.75 -12.82 -1.16
CA ASP A 222 -10.53 -14.22 -1.48
C ASP A 222 -9.55 -14.35 -2.66
N HIS A 223 -8.58 -15.28 -2.58
CA HIS A 223 -7.47 -15.51 -3.52
C HIS A 223 -6.54 -14.29 -3.72
N ALA A 224 -7.00 -13.09 -3.60
CA ALA A 224 -6.32 -11.79 -3.54
C ALA A 224 -5.57 -11.34 -4.81
N THR A 225 -4.97 -12.23 -5.58
CA THR A 225 -4.11 -11.89 -6.73
C THR A 225 -4.82 -10.99 -7.74
N GLY A 226 -4.19 -9.87 -8.09
CA GLY A 226 -4.69 -8.94 -9.12
C GLY A 226 -5.79 -8.00 -8.67
N VAL A 227 -6.14 -7.97 -7.38
CA VAL A 227 -7.06 -6.95 -6.83
C VAL A 227 -6.36 -5.59 -6.82
N VAL A 228 -7.07 -4.55 -7.30
CA VAL A 228 -6.61 -3.16 -7.29
C VAL A 228 -7.66 -2.28 -6.63
N ILE A 229 -7.28 -1.57 -5.57
CA ILE A 229 -8.14 -0.63 -4.83
C ILE A 229 -7.49 0.74 -4.81
N GLY A 230 -8.07 1.70 -5.56
CA GLY A 230 -7.52 3.04 -5.76
C GLY A 230 -7.69 3.96 -4.55
N GLU A 231 -6.92 5.05 -4.54
CA GLU A 231 -6.73 6.00 -3.42
C GLU A 231 -8.03 6.50 -2.76
N THR A 232 -9.02 6.87 -3.56
CA THR A 232 -10.25 7.49 -3.05
C THR A 232 -11.42 6.53 -2.99
N THR A 233 -11.15 5.21 -3.04
CA THR A 233 -12.16 4.17 -2.85
C THR A 233 -12.68 4.21 -1.42
N GLU A 234 -13.99 4.02 -1.28
CA GLU A 234 -14.67 3.84 -0.01
C GLU A 234 -15.37 2.48 -0.03
N ILE A 235 -15.07 1.65 0.96
CA ILE A 235 -15.65 0.30 1.10
C ILE A 235 -16.29 0.22 2.48
N GLY A 236 -17.54 -0.19 2.53
CA GLY A 236 -18.32 -0.40 3.73
C GLY A 236 -17.92 -1.65 4.52
N ASP A 237 -18.79 -2.06 5.44
CA ASP A 237 -18.61 -3.23 6.29
C ASP A 237 -19.03 -4.52 5.56
N HIS A 238 -18.44 -5.66 5.94
CA HIS A 238 -18.77 -7.02 5.45
C HIS A 238 -18.67 -7.19 3.92
N VAL A 239 -17.81 -6.42 3.27
CA VAL A 239 -17.63 -6.54 1.82
C VAL A 239 -16.66 -7.67 1.49
N LYS A 240 -17.03 -8.50 0.49
CA LYS A 240 -16.21 -9.59 -0.03
C LYS A 240 -15.78 -9.30 -1.48
N LEU A 241 -14.48 -9.37 -1.74
CA LEU A 241 -13.90 -9.29 -3.08
C LEU A 241 -13.22 -10.62 -3.45
N TYR A 242 -13.29 -10.96 -4.72
CA TYR A 242 -12.52 -12.05 -5.30
C TYR A 242 -11.31 -11.51 -6.09
N GLN A 243 -10.43 -12.42 -6.52
CA GLN A 243 -9.23 -12.09 -7.30
C GLN A 243 -9.56 -11.25 -8.55
N GLY A 244 -8.62 -10.38 -8.93
CA GLY A 244 -8.69 -9.59 -10.15
C GLY A 244 -9.72 -8.46 -10.13
N VAL A 245 -10.42 -8.21 -9.02
CA VAL A 245 -11.35 -7.08 -8.90
C VAL A 245 -10.58 -5.77 -8.96
N THR A 246 -11.07 -4.83 -9.78
CA THR A 246 -10.49 -3.48 -9.89
C THR A 246 -11.52 -2.43 -9.48
N LEU A 247 -11.19 -1.64 -8.47
CA LEU A 247 -11.90 -0.43 -8.05
C LEU A 247 -11.06 0.79 -8.47
N GLY A 248 -11.27 1.26 -9.72
CA GLY A 248 -10.37 2.16 -10.42
C GLY A 248 -10.98 3.53 -10.73
N ALA A 249 -10.14 4.43 -11.27
CA ALA A 249 -10.59 5.70 -11.83
C ALA A 249 -11.04 5.51 -13.30
N ARG A 250 -12.12 6.20 -13.70
CA ARG A 250 -12.57 6.21 -15.10
C ARG A 250 -11.70 7.12 -15.96
N SER A 251 -11.32 8.27 -15.42
CA SER A 251 -10.51 9.29 -16.07
C SER A 251 -9.87 10.19 -15.00
N PHE A 252 -8.93 11.00 -15.43
CA PHE A 252 -8.29 12.00 -14.56
C PHE A 252 -8.68 13.39 -15.05
N ALA A 253 -9.18 14.24 -14.15
CA ALA A 253 -9.31 15.66 -14.43
C ALA A 253 -7.90 16.25 -14.61
N LEU A 254 -7.72 17.07 -15.66
CA LEU A 254 -6.46 17.76 -15.92
C LEU A 254 -6.57 19.20 -15.45
N GLY A 255 -5.52 19.72 -14.85
CA GLY A 255 -5.34 21.13 -14.55
C GLY A 255 -5.07 21.96 -15.82
N LEU A 256 -5.00 23.27 -15.67
CA LEU A 256 -4.68 24.18 -16.78
C LEU A 256 -3.30 23.93 -17.39
N ASP A 257 -2.41 23.31 -16.63
CA ASP A 257 -1.05 22.91 -17.01
C ASP A 257 -0.97 21.52 -17.66
N GLY A 258 -2.11 20.85 -17.86
CA GLY A 258 -2.20 19.49 -18.40
C GLY A 258 -1.82 18.39 -17.41
N THR A 259 -1.51 18.70 -16.16
CA THR A 259 -1.21 17.69 -15.12
C THR A 259 -2.49 17.15 -14.47
N PRO A 260 -2.52 15.88 -14.01
CA PRO A 260 -3.65 15.32 -13.30
C PRO A 260 -3.96 16.08 -11.99
N VAL A 261 -5.20 16.48 -11.81
CA VAL A 261 -5.68 17.08 -10.55
C VAL A 261 -5.63 16.03 -9.45
N LYS A 262 -4.89 16.34 -8.37
CA LYS A 262 -4.69 15.42 -7.23
C LYS A 262 -5.78 15.62 -6.17
N HIS A 263 -5.99 14.60 -5.33
CA HIS A 263 -6.87 14.60 -4.16
C HIS A 263 -8.37 14.82 -4.45
N VAL A 264 -8.82 14.57 -5.67
CA VAL A 264 -10.25 14.54 -6.02
C VAL A 264 -10.78 13.11 -5.96
N LYS A 265 -12.05 12.96 -5.60
CA LYS A 265 -12.76 11.66 -5.65
C LYS A 265 -12.78 11.17 -7.09
N ARG A 266 -12.23 9.98 -7.36
CA ARG A 266 -12.10 9.38 -8.69
C ARG A 266 -12.30 7.87 -8.73
N HIS A 267 -12.45 7.23 -7.55
CA HIS A 267 -12.65 5.79 -7.41
C HIS A 267 -14.02 5.50 -6.79
N PRO A 268 -14.62 4.33 -7.04
CA PRO A 268 -15.98 4.02 -6.64
C PRO A 268 -16.17 3.97 -5.12
N THR A 269 -17.45 3.99 -4.73
CA THR A 269 -17.91 3.71 -3.37
C THR A 269 -18.67 2.38 -3.37
N VAL A 270 -18.30 1.48 -2.49
CA VAL A 270 -18.94 0.18 -2.27
C VAL A 270 -19.59 0.22 -0.89
N ARG A 271 -20.89 -0.04 -0.81
CA ARG A 271 -21.65 -0.05 0.44
C ARG A 271 -21.50 -1.38 1.18
N ASP A 272 -22.21 -1.52 2.31
CA ASP A 272 -22.11 -2.68 3.19
C ASP A 272 -22.64 -3.96 2.53
N ASP A 273 -22.15 -5.11 2.97
CA ASP A 273 -22.60 -6.46 2.58
C ASP A 273 -22.52 -6.75 1.07
N VAL A 274 -21.69 -6.03 0.32
CA VAL A 274 -21.53 -6.22 -1.12
C VAL A 274 -20.56 -7.36 -1.41
N ILE A 275 -20.90 -8.18 -2.41
CA ILE A 275 -20.02 -9.22 -2.95
C ILE A 275 -19.63 -8.89 -4.39
N ILE A 276 -18.34 -8.85 -4.67
CA ILE A 276 -17.80 -8.58 -6.01
C ILE A 276 -16.98 -9.78 -6.46
N TYR A 277 -17.49 -10.48 -7.47
CA TYR A 277 -16.86 -11.68 -8.01
C TYR A 277 -15.67 -11.38 -8.91
N ALA A 278 -14.93 -12.43 -9.22
CA ALA A 278 -13.62 -12.38 -9.87
C ALA A 278 -13.61 -11.56 -11.17
N HIS A 279 -12.54 -10.74 -11.29
CA HIS A 279 -12.24 -9.93 -12.48
C HIS A 279 -13.30 -8.86 -12.83
N ALA A 280 -14.21 -8.52 -11.91
CA ALA A 280 -15.09 -7.38 -12.11
C ALA A 280 -14.26 -6.08 -12.06
N THR A 281 -14.58 -5.15 -12.96
CA THR A 281 -13.94 -3.83 -13.06
C THR A 281 -14.98 -2.75 -12.84
N ILE A 282 -14.81 -1.95 -11.79
CA ILE A 282 -15.73 -0.88 -11.39
C ILE A 282 -14.97 0.43 -11.37
N LEU A 283 -15.39 1.40 -12.17
CA LEU A 283 -14.65 2.63 -12.42
C LEU A 283 -15.51 3.88 -12.13
N GLY A 284 -14.84 4.92 -11.59
CA GLY A 284 -15.38 6.27 -11.49
C GLY A 284 -15.75 6.70 -10.07
N GLY A 285 -15.49 7.97 -9.76
CA GLY A 285 -15.72 8.54 -8.43
C GLY A 285 -17.18 8.69 -8.04
N GLU A 286 -18.07 8.81 -9.03
CA GLU A 286 -19.52 8.92 -8.86
C GLU A 286 -20.20 7.54 -8.80
N THR A 287 -19.48 6.46 -9.14
CA THR A 287 -20.02 5.11 -9.15
C THR A 287 -20.20 4.60 -7.72
N VAL A 288 -21.43 4.23 -7.37
CA VAL A 288 -21.82 3.69 -6.06
C VAL A 288 -22.41 2.30 -6.25
N ILE A 289 -21.83 1.31 -5.61
CA ILE A 289 -22.42 -0.03 -5.51
C ILE A 289 -23.24 -0.08 -4.23
N GLY A 290 -24.55 -0.24 -4.38
CA GLY A 290 -25.52 -0.21 -3.30
C GLY A 290 -25.39 -1.41 -2.36
N GLU A 291 -25.90 -1.26 -1.16
CA GLU A 291 -25.84 -2.23 -0.07
C GLU A 291 -26.41 -3.59 -0.49
N ARG A 292 -25.77 -4.70 -0.08
CA ARG A 292 -26.12 -6.08 -0.42
C ARG A 292 -26.15 -6.40 -1.92
N ALA A 293 -25.60 -5.54 -2.78
CA ALA A 293 -25.51 -5.84 -4.19
C ALA A 293 -24.47 -6.95 -4.47
N ILE A 294 -24.74 -7.73 -5.49
CA ILE A 294 -23.84 -8.78 -5.98
C ILE A 294 -23.39 -8.43 -7.39
N ILE A 295 -22.08 -8.31 -7.59
CA ILE A 295 -21.49 -8.05 -8.90
C ILE A 295 -20.84 -9.33 -9.42
N GLY A 296 -21.34 -9.84 -10.53
CA GLY A 296 -20.87 -11.07 -11.16
C GLY A 296 -19.46 -10.96 -11.73
N SER A 297 -18.88 -12.13 -12.05
CA SER A 297 -17.53 -12.21 -12.60
C SER A 297 -17.43 -11.53 -13.97
N ASN A 298 -16.27 -10.88 -14.24
CA ASN A 298 -15.97 -10.20 -15.50
C ASN A 298 -16.95 -9.07 -15.88
N VAL A 299 -17.72 -8.56 -14.92
CA VAL A 299 -18.61 -7.41 -15.13
C VAL A 299 -17.76 -6.14 -15.21
N PHE A 300 -18.06 -5.27 -16.20
CA PHE A 300 -17.45 -3.96 -16.35
C PHE A 300 -18.50 -2.87 -16.07
N LEU A 301 -18.28 -2.04 -15.04
CA LEU A 301 -19.21 -1.02 -14.58
C LEU A 301 -18.56 0.36 -14.54
N MET A 302 -19.32 1.35 -15.03
CA MET A 302 -19.03 2.78 -14.87
C MET A 302 -20.26 3.56 -14.36
N GLU A 303 -21.29 2.85 -13.91
CA GLU A 303 -22.55 3.38 -13.41
C GLU A 303 -22.88 2.75 -12.06
N SER A 304 -23.69 3.46 -11.27
CA SER A 304 -24.11 2.99 -9.95
C SER A 304 -25.10 1.83 -10.05
N VAL A 305 -25.03 0.94 -9.06
CA VAL A 305 -25.91 -0.21 -8.90
C VAL A 305 -26.77 0.02 -7.65
N PRO A 306 -28.11 -0.12 -7.73
CA PRO A 306 -28.97 -0.01 -6.56
C PRO A 306 -28.68 -1.08 -5.51
N ALA A 307 -29.13 -0.86 -4.27
CA ALA A 307 -29.10 -1.88 -3.23
C ALA A 307 -29.91 -3.12 -3.63
N ASP A 308 -29.59 -4.27 -3.05
CA ASP A 308 -30.26 -5.56 -3.24
C ASP A 308 -30.34 -6.04 -4.71
N SER A 309 -29.37 -5.61 -5.53
CA SER A 309 -29.33 -5.91 -6.96
C SER A 309 -28.26 -6.96 -7.30
N VAL A 310 -28.54 -7.77 -8.31
CA VAL A 310 -27.56 -8.70 -8.90
C VAL A 310 -27.23 -8.22 -10.31
N VAL A 311 -25.96 -7.97 -10.56
CA VAL A 311 -25.44 -7.60 -11.89
C VAL A 311 -24.65 -8.75 -12.46
N SER A 312 -25.04 -9.23 -13.63
CA SER A 312 -24.31 -10.26 -14.37
C SER A 312 -24.15 -9.85 -15.84
N SER A 313 -23.06 -10.27 -16.46
CA SER A 313 -22.94 -10.18 -17.92
C SER A 313 -23.81 -11.29 -18.55
N ASN A 314 -24.41 -11.01 -19.71
CA ASN A 314 -25.04 -12.07 -20.50
C ASN A 314 -23.98 -13.13 -20.84
N HIS A 315 -24.34 -14.41 -20.74
CA HIS A 315 -23.43 -15.48 -21.13
C HIS A 315 -23.07 -15.31 -22.61
N PRO A 316 -21.76 -15.24 -22.95
CA PRO A 316 -21.38 -15.27 -24.34
C PRO A 316 -21.86 -16.56 -24.98
N GLU A 317 -22.38 -16.49 -26.21
CA GLU A 317 -22.70 -17.69 -26.99
C GLU A 317 -21.45 -18.52 -27.23
N LEU A 318 -21.42 -19.72 -26.69
CA LEU A 318 -20.30 -20.64 -26.84
C LEU A 318 -20.49 -21.50 -28.09
N SER A 319 -19.57 -21.46 -29.02
CA SER A 319 -19.51 -22.37 -30.16
C SER A 319 -18.61 -23.57 -29.82
N ILE A 320 -19.23 -24.73 -29.64
CA ILE A 320 -18.50 -26.00 -29.44
C ILE A 320 -18.37 -26.71 -30.78
N ARG A 321 -17.13 -26.96 -31.22
CA ARG A 321 -16.83 -27.66 -32.44
C ARG A 321 -15.98 -28.90 -32.17
N GLU A 322 -16.31 -30.01 -32.84
CA GLU A 322 -15.44 -31.18 -32.78
C GLU A 322 -14.06 -30.88 -33.42
N LYS A 323 -13.01 -31.27 -32.74
CA LYS A 323 -11.65 -31.20 -33.30
C LYS A 323 -11.47 -32.33 -34.32
N LYS A 324 -11.43 -32.00 -35.62
CA LYS A 324 -11.11 -32.98 -36.66
C LYS A 324 -9.74 -33.61 -36.36
N ARG A 325 -9.72 -34.92 -36.09
CA ARG A 325 -8.47 -35.67 -35.98
C ARG A 325 -7.79 -35.70 -37.37
N THR A 326 -6.70 -34.98 -37.52
CA THR A 326 -5.81 -35.17 -38.66
C THR A 326 -5.25 -36.59 -38.58
N LYS A 327 -5.64 -37.48 -39.51
CA LYS A 327 -4.97 -38.77 -39.67
C LYS A 327 -3.52 -38.45 -40.03
N LYS A 328 -2.56 -38.87 -39.20
CA LYS A 328 -1.16 -38.95 -39.63
C LYS A 328 -1.09 -40.03 -40.70
N THR A 329 -0.81 -39.64 -41.92
CA THR A 329 -0.32 -40.49 -43.01
C THR A 329 1.11 -40.88 -42.70
#